data_a6ba29be5a1f09ddb02ec38b28f7fd52
#
_entry.id   a6ba29be5a1f09ddb02ec38b28f7fd52
#
_cell.length_a   1.000
_cell.length_b   1.000
_cell.length_c   1.000
_cell.angle_alpha   90.00
_cell.angle_beta   90.00
_cell.angle_gamma   90.00
#
_symmetry.space_group_name_H-M   'P 1'
#
loop_
_entity.id
_entity.type
_entity.pdbx_description
1 polymer ?
#
loop_
_entity_poly.entity_id
_entity_poly.type
_entity_poly.pdbx_seq_one_letter_code
_entity_poly.pdbx_strand_id
1 'polypeptide(L)'
;MQSSRFAHKWYFTGEKIMIRNPVTTLCYIEKENAFLMLHRIKKENDVNKDKWIGVGGHVEEGESPEDCLRREVTEETGLTLLSWQFRALITFTQEGYGTEYMCLYTSDSFTGILKECDEGTLEWVPKDKIRGLNLWEGDLIFFRLLEERNTFFSLKLTYTEDTLTEAVLDGCEDLLIHRQP
;
A
#
# COMPACT_ATOMS: atom_id res chain seq x y z
N MET A 1 -4.69 -26.45 -9.22
CA MET A 1 -3.39 -25.79 -9.04
C MET A 1 -3.49 -24.90 -7.81
N GLN A 2 -2.64 -25.14 -6.84
CA GLN A 2 -2.84 -24.66 -5.47
C GLN A 2 -2.45 -23.20 -5.34
N SER A 3 -3.41 -22.35 -4.95
CA SER A 3 -3.19 -21.00 -4.47
C SER A 3 -2.42 -21.09 -3.15
N SER A 4 -1.23 -20.52 -3.10
CA SER A 4 -0.40 -20.51 -1.91
C SER A 4 -1.01 -19.59 -0.84
N ARG A 5 -1.60 -20.24 0.16
CA ARG A 5 -2.00 -19.60 1.42
C ARG A 5 -0.74 -19.27 2.20
N PHE A 6 -0.29 -18.05 2.18
CA PHE A 6 0.66 -17.59 3.20
C PHE A 6 -0.10 -16.98 4.38
N ALA A 7 -0.62 -17.89 5.26
CA ALA A 7 -0.82 -17.54 6.64
C ALA A 7 0.56 -17.35 7.27
N HIS A 8 0.76 -16.27 8.02
CA HIS A 8 1.96 -16.07 8.83
C HIS A 8 2.17 -17.29 9.72
N LYS A 9 3.05 -18.18 9.33
CA LYS A 9 3.38 -19.38 10.09
C LYS A 9 4.48 -18.99 11.08
N TRP A 10 4.09 -18.74 12.29
CA TRP A 10 5.02 -18.62 13.42
C TRP A 10 5.70 -19.98 13.62
N TYR A 11 6.95 -20.10 13.24
CA TYR A 11 7.76 -21.27 13.56
C TYR A 11 8.41 -21.05 14.93
N PHE A 12 7.86 -21.67 15.96
CA PHE A 12 8.54 -21.87 17.23
C PHE A 12 9.53 -23.00 17.07
N THR A 13 10.75 -22.71 16.69
CA THR A 13 11.92 -23.53 16.99
C THR A 13 12.74 -22.72 17.99
N GLY A 14 13.16 -23.32 19.10
CA GLY A 14 13.75 -22.67 20.28
C GLY A 14 15.02 -21.82 20.08
N GLU A 15 15.19 -21.19 18.92
CA GLU A 15 16.27 -20.28 18.58
C GLU A 15 15.70 -19.04 17.87
N LYS A 16 15.83 -17.90 18.55
CA LYS A 16 15.70 -16.54 18.05
C LYS A 16 14.53 -16.30 17.08
N ILE A 17 13.45 -15.71 17.58
CA ILE A 17 12.39 -15.17 16.73
C ILE A 17 13.03 -14.17 15.76
N MET A 18 13.21 -14.55 14.51
CA MET A 18 13.53 -13.60 13.45
C MET A 18 12.23 -12.87 13.09
N ILE A 19 12.06 -11.68 13.63
CA ILE A 19 11.02 -10.76 13.16
C ILE A 19 11.45 -10.35 11.76
N ARG A 20 10.83 -10.93 10.73
CA ARG A 20 10.96 -10.45 9.36
C ARG A 20 9.91 -9.35 9.18
N ASN A 21 10.36 -8.12 9.11
CA ASN A 21 9.51 -7.02 8.70
C ASN A 21 9.24 -7.18 7.19
N PRO A 22 8.01 -7.41 6.76
CA PRO A 22 7.72 -7.59 5.34
C PRO A 22 8.02 -6.31 4.54
N VAL A 23 8.44 -6.52 3.31
CA VAL A 23 8.49 -5.46 2.30
C VAL A 23 7.31 -5.69 1.36
N THR A 24 6.55 -4.63 1.11
CA THR A 24 5.40 -4.66 0.21
C THR A 24 5.51 -3.59 -0.86
N THR A 25 4.70 -3.70 -1.88
CA THR A 25 4.51 -2.66 -2.88
C THR A 25 3.10 -2.11 -2.79
N LEU A 26 2.93 -0.85 -3.13
CA LEU A 26 1.66 -0.17 -3.25
C LEU A 26 1.72 0.74 -4.47
N CYS A 27 0.83 0.57 -5.44
CA CYS A 27 0.82 1.31 -6.67
C CYS A 27 -0.51 2.04 -6.90
N TYR A 28 -0.42 3.33 -7.17
CA TYR A 28 -1.53 4.11 -7.67
C TYR A 28 -1.37 4.34 -9.17
N ILE A 29 -2.16 3.62 -9.96
CA ILE A 29 -2.21 3.75 -11.41
C ILE A 29 -3.15 4.91 -11.74
N GLU A 30 -2.67 5.87 -12.54
CA GLU A 30 -3.38 7.09 -12.87
C GLU A 30 -3.89 7.09 -14.30
N LYS A 31 -5.13 7.53 -14.50
CA LYS A 31 -5.73 7.80 -15.81
C LYS A 31 -6.76 8.90 -15.66
N GLU A 32 -6.71 9.91 -16.56
CA GLU A 32 -7.76 10.95 -16.67
C GLU A 32 -8.10 11.63 -15.32
N ASN A 33 -7.07 11.96 -14.54
CA ASN A 33 -7.22 12.55 -13.19
C ASN A 33 -7.95 11.66 -12.17
N ALA A 34 -7.90 10.33 -12.36
CA ALA A 34 -8.40 9.33 -11.43
C ALA A 34 -7.28 8.33 -11.06
N PHE A 35 -7.35 7.76 -9.87
CA PHE A 35 -6.54 6.61 -9.49
C PHE A 35 -7.36 5.32 -9.58
N LEU A 36 -6.72 4.23 -10.01
CA LEU A 36 -7.29 2.90 -9.87
C LEU A 36 -7.18 2.49 -8.41
N MET A 37 -8.33 2.34 -7.76
CA MET A 37 -8.43 1.97 -6.35
C MET A 37 -9.05 0.59 -6.21
N LEU A 38 -8.56 -0.19 -5.25
CA LEU A 38 -9.10 -1.48 -4.87
C LEU A 38 -9.89 -1.37 -3.56
N HIS A 39 -11.20 -1.62 -3.62
CA HIS A 39 -12.05 -1.74 -2.44
C HIS A 39 -11.98 -3.17 -1.90
N ARG A 40 -11.36 -3.37 -0.75
CA ARG A 40 -11.06 -4.67 -0.11
C ARG A 40 -12.28 -5.24 0.59
N ILE A 41 -13.15 -5.96 -0.13
CA ILE A 41 -14.43 -6.47 0.41
C ILE A 41 -14.59 -7.98 0.34
N LYS A 42 -13.69 -8.72 -0.32
CA LYS A 42 -13.86 -10.15 -0.56
C LYS A 42 -13.18 -11.07 0.46
N LYS A 43 -12.24 -10.54 1.28
CA LYS A 43 -11.54 -11.32 2.32
C LYS A 43 -12.07 -10.98 3.72
N GLU A 44 -12.48 -12.00 4.50
CA GLU A 44 -13.04 -11.79 5.85
C GLU A 44 -11.99 -11.42 6.90
N ASN A 45 -10.80 -12.03 6.82
CA ASN A 45 -9.69 -11.78 7.75
C ASN A 45 -8.61 -10.92 7.08
N ASP A 46 -8.96 -9.67 6.78
CA ASP A 46 -8.09 -8.71 6.14
C ASP A 46 -7.97 -7.46 7.01
N VAL A 47 -6.74 -7.05 7.34
CA VAL A 47 -6.48 -5.79 8.06
C VAL A 47 -7.02 -4.59 7.28
N ASN A 48 -7.07 -4.68 5.96
CA ASN A 48 -7.63 -3.68 5.07
C ASN A 48 -9.12 -3.92 4.73
N LYS A 49 -9.85 -4.73 5.52
CA LYS A 49 -11.26 -5.00 5.24
C LYS A 49 -12.07 -3.71 5.14
N ASP A 50 -12.84 -3.58 4.06
CA ASP A 50 -13.66 -2.40 3.72
C ASP A 50 -12.83 -1.11 3.46
N LYS A 51 -11.52 -1.20 3.34
CA LYS A 51 -10.66 -0.07 2.96
C LYS A 51 -10.49 0.02 1.45
N TRP A 52 -10.27 1.24 0.99
CA TRP A 52 -9.83 1.54 -0.37
C TRP A 52 -8.33 1.75 -0.39
N ILE A 53 -7.62 0.96 -1.15
CA ILE A 53 -6.17 1.02 -1.25
C ILE A 53 -5.71 1.03 -2.71
N GLY A 54 -4.41 1.24 -2.93
CA GLY A 54 -3.78 0.97 -4.23
C GLY A 54 -3.63 -0.52 -4.48
N VAL A 55 -3.07 -0.86 -5.64
CA VAL A 55 -2.75 -2.23 -6.06
C VAL A 55 -1.37 -2.60 -5.57
N GLY A 56 -1.18 -3.82 -5.06
CA GLY A 56 0.13 -4.27 -4.60
C GLY A 56 0.07 -5.42 -3.61
N GLY A 57 1.24 -5.87 -3.18
CA GLY A 57 1.36 -7.01 -2.28
C GLY A 57 2.77 -7.22 -1.75
N HIS A 58 3.00 -8.38 -1.16
CA HIS A 58 4.27 -8.72 -0.54
C HIS A 58 5.34 -9.09 -1.57
N VAL A 59 6.54 -8.57 -1.36
CA VAL A 59 7.72 -8.97 -2.14
C VAL A 59 8.07 -10.42 -1.79
N GLU A 60 8.13 -11.29 -2.79
CA GLU A 60 8.47 -12.69 -2.63
C GLU A 60 9.98 -12.92 -2.63
N GLU A 61 10.40 -14.12 -2.24
CA GLU A 61 11.83 -14.47 -2.22
C GLU A 61 12.41 -14.41 -3.63
N GLY A 62 13.48 -13.61 -3.79
CA GLY A 62 14.16 -13.42 -5.07
C GLY A 62 13.59 -12.30 -5.96
N GLU A 63 12.48 -11.68 -5.55
CA GLU A 63 11.93 -10.52 -6.24
C GLU A 63 12.60 -9.21 -5.80
N SER A 64 12.77 -8.29 -6.72
CA SER A 64 12.91 -6.86 -6.41
C SER A 64 11.53 -6.25 -6.14
N PRO A 65 11.43 -5.08 -5.49
CA PRO A 65 10.17 -4.37 -5.36
C PRO A 65 9.48 -4.11 -6.71
N GLU A 66 10.26 -3.89 -7.78
CA GLU A 66 9.73 -3.67 -9.13
C GLU A 66 9.20 -4.96 -9.78
N ASP A 67 9.80 -6.13 -9.47
CA ASP A 67 9.27 -7.43 -9.92
C ASP A 67 7.92 -7.70 -9.25
N CYS A 68 7.85 -7.51 -7.94
CA CYS A 68 6.61 -7.60 -7.17
C CYS A 68 5.55 -6.62 -7.70
N LEU A 69 5.90 -5.35 -7.88
CA LEU A 69 5.01 -4.34 -8.45
C LEU A 69 4.36 -4.81 -9.77
N ARG A 70 5.16 -5.30 -10.71
CA ARG A 70 4.67 -5.74 -12.01
C ARG A 70 3.81 -6.98 -11.93
N ARG A 71 4.19 -7.94 -11.08
CA ARG A 71 3.43 -9.16 -10.84
C ARG A 71 2.06 -8.83 -10.24
N GLU A 72 2.04 -8.11 -9.12
CA GLU A 72 0.81 -7.78 -8.40
C GLU A 72 -0.16 -6.95 -9.27
N VAL A 73 0.34 -5.93 -9.96
CA VAL A 73 -0.51 -5.15 -10.88
C VAL A 73 -1.12 -6.05 -11.96
N THR A 74 -0.35 -6.96 -12.54
CA THR A 74 -0.87 -7.87 -13.57
C THR A 74 -1.86 -8.87 -12.97
N GLU A 75 -1.57 -9.43 -11.80
CA GLU A 75 -2.40 -10.42 -11.12
C GLU A 75 -3.71 -9.83 -10.60
N GLU A 76 -3.69 -8.63 -10.04
CA GLU A 76 -4.89 -8.02 -9.48
C GLU A 76 -5.75 -7.30 -10.52
N THR A 77 -5.13 -6.70 -11.54
CA THR A 77 -5.84 -5.79 -12.45
C THR A 77 -5.93 -6.28 -13.90
N GLY A 78 -5.04 -7.16 -14.34
CA GLY A 78 -4.86 -7.52 -15.76
C GLY A 78 -4.12 -6.44 -16.58
N LEU A 79 -3.68 -5.35 -15.95
CA LEU A 79 -2.90 -4.32 -16.61
C LEU A 79 -1.40 -4.68 -16.61
N THR A 80 -0.68 -4.15 -17.58
CA THR A 80 0.78 -4.23 -17.68
C THR A 80 1.34 -2.81 -17.64
N LEU A 81 2.13 -2.50 -16.63
CA LEU A 81 2.81 -1.20 -16.53
C LEU A 81 3.91 -1.09 -17.58
N LEU A 82 3.98 0.05 -18.26
CA LEU A 82 5.03 0.40 -19.23
C LEU A 82 6.11 1.27 -18.58
N SER A 83 5.74 2.07 -17.59
CA SER A 83 6.64 2.85 -16.75
C SER A 83 6.05 3.04 -15.35
N TRP A 84 6.89 3.37 -14.39
CA TRP A 84 6.50 3.68 -13.00
C TRP A 84 7.51 4.60 -12.36
N GLN A 85 7.10 5.24 -11.28
CA GLN A 85 7.97 6.07 -10.43
C GLN A 85 7.92 5.55 -9.00
N PHE A 86 9.09 5.30 -8.40
CA PHE A 86 9.21 5.04 -6.97
C PHE A 86 9.09 6.37 -6.22
N ARG A 87 7.98 6.57 -5.55
CA ARG A 87 7.60 7.85 -4.95
C ARG A 87 7.99 7.95 -3.49
N ALA A 88 7.85 6.86 -2.73
CA ALA A 88 8.15 6.88 -1.31
C ALA A 88 8.43 5.50 -0.73
N LEU A 89 9.17 5.50 0.38
CA LEU A 89 9.24 4.38 1.32
C LEU A 89 8.38 4.74 2.54
N ILE A 90 7.31 3.97 2.75
CA ILE A 90 6.43 4.13 3.91
C ILE A 90 6.82 3.08 4.95
N THR A 91 7.14 3.51 6.16
CA THR A 91 7.29 2.62 7.32
C THR A 91 5.97 2.62 8.08
N PHE A 92 5.21 1.56 7.94
CA PHE A 92 3.95 1.36 8.65
C PHE A 92 4.22 0.52 9.90
N THR A 93 3.77 0.99 11.06
CA THR A 93 3.88 0.25 12.33
C THR A 93 2.54 0.27 13.04
N GLN A 94 2.07 -0.90 13.46
CA GLN A 94 0.85 -1.05 14.24
C GLN A 94 1.07 -2.02 15.38
N GLU A 95 0.58 -1.69 16.56
CA GLU A 95 0.66 -2.56 17.73
C GLU A 95 -0.04 -3.89 17.47
N GLY A 96 0.65 -5.01 17.75
CA GLY A 96 0.15 -6.36 17.49
C GLY A 96 0.31 -6.87 16.06
N TYR A 97 0.46 -5.98 15.07
CA TYR A 97 0.74 -6.36 13.67
C TYR A 97 2.25 -6.37 13.37
N GLY A 98 2.99 -5.38 13.88
CA GLY A 98 4.43 -5.22 13.67
C GLY A 98 4.77 -4.04 12.76
N THR A 99 5.91 -4.15 12.08
CA THR A 99 6.40 -3.12 11.14
C THR A 99 6.44 -3.67 9.73
N GLU A 100 5.93 -2.91 8.78
CA GLU A 100 5.94 -3.17 7.35
C GLU A 100 6.62 -2.01 6.62
N TYR A 101 7.39 -2.31 5.56
CA TYR A 101 8.00 -1.33 4.68
C TYR A 101 7.30 -1.37 3.32
N MET A 102 6.49 -0.37 3.01
CA MET A 102 5.77 -0.26 1.74
C MET A 102 6.53 0.60 0.75
N CYS A 103 6.86 0.04 -0.40
CA CYS A 103 7.39 0.76 -1.55
C CYS A 103 6.23 1.37 -2.33
N LEU A 104 6.05 2.69 -2.23
CA LEU A 104 4.96 3.41 -2.89
C LEU A 104 5.36 3.82 -4.30
N TYR A 105 4.58 3.39 -5.29
CA TYR A 105 4.76 3.68 -6.70
C TYR A 105 3.57 4.44 -7.28
N THR A 106 3.82 5.18 -8.36
CA THR A 106 2.79 5.72 -9.25
C THR A 106 3.10 5.35 -10.69
N SER A 107 2.08 5.17 -11.51
CA SER A 107 2.21 4.93 -12.94
C SER A 107 1.04 5.57 -13.70
N ASP A 108 1.33 6.24 -14.81
CA ASP A 108 0.37 6.80 -15.76
C ASP A 108 0.48 6.15 -17.15
N SER A 109 1.35 5.14 -17.29
CA SER A 109 1.64 4.46 -18.55
C SER A 109 1.49 2.95 -18.41
N PHE A 110 0.43 2.43 -19.02
CA PHE A 110 0.08 1.01 -18.94
C PHE A 110 -0.71 0.56 -20.17
N THR A 111 -0.83 -0.76 -20.33
CA THR A 111 -1.65 -1.41 -21.37
C THR A 111 -2.49 -2.53 -20.72
N GLY A 112 -3.39 -3.11 -21.48
CA GLY A 112 -4.23 -4.21 -21.02
C GLY A 112 -5.68 -3.78 -20.80
N ILE A 113 -6.47 -4.71 -20.29
CA ILE A 113 -7.89 -4.54 -19.98
C ILE A 113 -8.10 -4.96 -18.54
N LEU A 114 -8.80 -4.12 -17.77
CA LEU A 114 -9.16 -4.45 -16.38
C LEU A 114 -9.94 -5.75 -16.33
N LYS A 115 -9.54 -6.62 -15.41
CA LYS A 115 -10.24 -7.85 -15.05
C LYS A 115 -10.82 -7.74 -13.65
N GLU A 116 -11.66 -8.69 -13.28
CA GLU A 116 -12.11 -8.84 -11.90
C GLU A 116 -10.94 -9.18 -10.98
N CYS A 117 -10.91 -8.54 -9.82
CA CYS A 117 -9.95 -8.80 -8.75
C CYS A 117 -10.55 -9.76 -7.73
N ASP A 118 -9.78 -10.78 -7.31
CA ASP A 118 -10.21 -11.76 -6.30
C ASP A 118 -10.26 -11.18 -4.89
N GLU A 119 -9.64 -10.02 -4.66
CA GLU A 119 -9.53 -9.39 -3.35
C GLU A 119 -10.59 -8.31 -3.09
N GLY A 120 -11.21 -7.81 -4.15
CA GLY A 120 -12.19 -6.74 -4.03
C GLY A 120 -12.72 -6.23 -5.36
N THR A 121 -13.18 -5.00 -5.36
CA THR A 121 -13.69 -4.30 -6.55
C THR A 121 -12.71 -3.20 -6.96
N LEU A 122 -12.33 -3.19 -8.24
CA LEU A 122 -11.47 -2.16 -8.82
C LEU A 122 -12.33 -1.04 -9.41
N GLU A 123 -12.02 0.21 -9.06
CA GLU A 123 -12.69 1.38 -9.59
C GLU A 123 -11.71 2.51 -9.90
N TRP A 124 -11.97 3.23 -11.00
CA TRP A 124 -11.30 4.49 -11.29
C TRP A 124 -11.94 5.60 -10.46
N VAL A 125 -11.29 6.02 -9.38
CA VAL A 125 -11.81 7.05 -8.47
C VAL A 125 -11.18 8.40 -8.81
N PRO A 126 -11.97 9.42 -9.15
CA PRO A 126 -11.46 10.78 -9.35
C PRO A 126 -10.67 11.26 -8.12
N LYS A 127 -9.53 11.92 -8.33
CA LYS A 127 -8.64 12.35 -7.24
C LYS A 127 -9.35 13.24 -6.22
N ASP A 128 -10.30 14.07 -6.64
CA ASP A 128 -11.11 14.92 -5.76
C ASP A 128 -12.11 14.15 -4.88
N LYS A 129 -12.38 12.88 -5.18
CA LYS A 129 -13.28 11.99 -4.43
C LYS A 129 -12.57 11.07 -3.43
N ILE A 130 -11.26 10.89 -3.57
CA ILE A 130 -10.48 9.94 -2.75
C ILE A 130 -10.65 10.23 -1.26
N ARG A 131 -10.65 11.51 -0.84
CA ARG A 131 -10.79 11.91 0.57
C ARG A 131 -12.12 11.52 1.20
N GLY A 132 -13.12 11.15 0.41
CA GLY A 132 -14.43 10.66 0.87
C GLY A 132 -14.52 9.14 1.04
N LEU A 133 -13.47 8.41 0.68
CA LEU A 133 -13.42 6.95 0.80
C LEU A 133 -13.03 6.51 2.21
N ASN A 134 -13.33 5.26 2.55
CA ASN A 134 -12.85 4.63 3.77
C ASN A 134 -11.38 4.24 3.61
N LEU A 135 -10.47 5.13 3.95
CA LEU A 135 -9.01 4.99 3.86
C LEU A 135 -8.39 4.80 5.26
N TRP A 136 -7.14 4.41 5.32
CA TRP A 136 -6.31 4.65 6.48
C TRP A 136 -6.00 6.16 6.58
N GLU A 137 -5.91 6.67 7.77
CA GLU A 137 -5.66 8.11 7.98
C GLU A 137 -4.32 8.56 7.38
N GLY A 138 -3.29 7.70 7.46
CA GLY A 138 -1.99 7.95 6.85
C GLY A 138 -2.01 8.02 5.32
N ASP A 139 -3.00 7.37 4.67
CA ASP A 139 -3.13 7.41 3.21
C ASP A 139 -3.43 8.83 2.73
N LEU A 140 -4.22 9.59 3.48
CA LEU A 140 -4.51 11.00 3.19
C LEU A 140 -3.24 11.87 3.24
N ILE A 141 -2.29 11.50 4.09
CA ILE A 141 -0.99 12.19 4.19
C ILE A 141 -0.18 11.95 2.93
N PHE A 142 0.02 10.69 2.53
CA PHE A 142 0.83 10.44 1.35
C PHE A 142 0.13 10.83 0.04
N PHE A 143 -1.20 10.80 -0.07
CA PHE A 143 -1.88 11.38 -1.24
C PHE A 143 -1.58 12.87 -1.38
N ARG A 144 -1.64 13.64 -0.29
CA ARG A 144 -1.25 15.04 -0.30
C ARG A 144 0.21 15.21 -0.73
N LEU A 145 1.13 14.42 -0.17
CA LEU A 145 2.55 14.48 -0.54
C LEU A 145 2.81 14.10 -2.00
N LEU A 146 2.05 13.15 -2.56
CA LEU A 146 2.12 12.79 -3.98
C LEU A 146 1.69 13.94 -4.90
N GLU A 147 0.72 14.77 -4.46
CA GLU A 147 0.28 15.97 -5.19
C GLU A 147 1.28 17.14 -5.07
N GLU A 148 1.84 17.35 -3.87
CA GLU A 148 2.69 18.49 -3.56
C GLU A 148 4.16 18.29 -3.97
N ARG A 149 4.64 17.04 -4.07
CA ARG A 149 6.05 16.71 -4.27
C ARG A 149 6.26 15.82 -5.50
N ASN A 150 7.26 16.16 -6.31
CA ASN A 150 7.73 15.32 -7.41
C ASN A 150 8.98 14.50 -7.06
N THR A 151 9.54 14.72 -5.87
CA THR A 151 10.73 14.02 -5.37
C THR A 151 10.35 12.88 -4.45
N PHE A 152 11.23 11.89 -4.34
CA PHE A 152 11.12 10.82 -3.35
C PHE A 152 11.01 11.37 -1.93
N PHE A 153 10.26 10.69 -1.07
CA PHE A 153 10.18 10.96 0.37
C PHE A 153 10.13 9.66 1.18
N SER A 154 10.48 9.73 2.46
CA SER A 154 10.18 8.67 3.41
C SER A 154 9.11 9.14 4.40
N LEU A 155 8.19 8.24 4.77
CA LEU A 155 7.11 8.56 5.70
C LEU A 155 6.95 7.42 6.70
N LYS A 156 7.08 7.73 8.00
CA LYS A 156 6.78 6.80 9.07
C LYS A 156 5.38 7.06 9.61
N LEU A 157 4.57 6.02 9.67
CA LEU A 157 3.21 6.04 10.21
C LEU A 157 3.11 5.02 11.33
N THR A 158 2.72 5.45 12.53
CA THR A 158 2.52 4.57 13.68
C THR A 158 1.06 4.62 14.11
N TYR A 159 0.46 3.43 14.27
CA TYR A 159 -0.91 3.26 14.69
C TYR A 159 -0.99 2.55 16.03
N THR A 160 -1.91 3.02 16.86
CA THR A 160 -2.42 2.30 18.03
C THR A 160 -3.86 1.92 17.71
N GLU A 161 -4.15 0.63 17.61
CA GLU A 161 -5.38 0.14 16.98
C GLU A 161 -5.53 0.75 15.57
N ASP A 162 -6.64 1.42 15.29
CA ASP A 162 -6.90 2.07 14.00
C ASP A 162 -6.60 3.58 14.01
N THR A 163 -6.03 4.10 15.11
CA THR A 163 -5.73 5.52 15.26
C THR A 163 -4.29 5.83 14.89
N LEU A 164 -4.08 6.79 13.98
CA LEU A 164 -2.75 7.28 13.64
C LEU A 164 -2.20 8.14 14.79
N THR A 165 -1.12 7.66 15.43
CA THR A 165 -0.50 8.30 16.59
C THR A 165 0.82 9.01 16.27
N GLU A 166 1.46 8.68 15.13
CA GLU A 166 2.69 9.32 14.70
C GLU A 166 2.73 9.37 13.16
N ALA A 167 3.16 10.49 12.60
CA ALA A 167 3.44 10.65 11.18
C ALA A 167 4.68 11.51 10.99
N VAL A 168 5.81 10.89 10.62
CA VAL A 168 7.11 11.58 10.49
C VAL A 168 7.58 11.54 9.05
N LEU A 169 7.74 12.72 8.45
CA LEU A 169 8.23 12.91 7.09
C LEU A 169 9.75 13.08 7.08
N ASP A 170 10.42 12.35 6.17
CA ASP A 170 11.87 12.42 5.92
C ASP A 170 12.72 12.29 7.22
N GLY A 171 12.18 11.58 8.23
CA GLY A 171 12.82 11.30 9.50
C GLY A 171 12.92 12.49 10.47
N CYS A 172 12.33 13.63 10.15
CA CYS A 172 12.52 14.86 10.97
C CYS A 172 11.26 15.72 11.12
N GLU A 173 10.30 15.68 10.19
CA GLU A 173 9.11 16.54 10.24
C GLU A 173 7.90 15.76 10.80
N ASP A 174 7.42 16.13 11.98
CA ASP A 174 6.19 15.59 12.56
C ASP A 174 4.97 16.27 11.94
N LEU A 175 4.17 15.50 11.20
CA LEU A 175 3.01 16.01 10.48
C LEU A 175 1.74 16.08 11.34
N LEU A 176 1.77 15.60 12.60
CA LEU A 176 0.63 15.63 13.52
C LEU A 176 0.66 16.81 14.49
N ILE A 177 1.79 17.55 14.61
CA ILE A 177 1.93 18.68 15.55
C ILE A 177 0.85 19.75 15.34
N HIS A 178 0.29 19.89 14.15
CA HIS A 178 -0.75 20.88 13.83
C HIS A 178 -2.19 20.39 14.00
N ARG A 179 -2.40 19.18 14.54
CA ARG A 179 -3.70 18.61 14.86
C ARG A 179 -4.10 18.89 16.31
N GLN A 180 -3.88 20.10 16.83
CA GLN A 180 -4.52 20.48 18.09
C GLN A 180 -6.02 20.73 17.84
N PRO A 181 -6.89 20.24 18.76
CA PRO A 181 -8.34 20.27 18.61
C PRO A 181 -8.90 21.69 18.53
#